data_863a52b45076c068d2c6f5c0e8fa60b5
#
_entry.id   863a52b45076c068d2c6f5c0e8fa60b5
#
_cell.length_a   1.000
_cell.length_b   1.000
_cell.length_c   1.000
_cell.angle_alpha   90.00
_cell.angle_beta   90.00
_cell.angle_gamma   90.00
#
_symmetry.space_group_name_H-M   'P 1'
#
loop_
_entity.id
_entity.type
_entity.pdbx_description
1 polymer ?
#
loop_
_entity_poly.entity_id
_entity_poly.type
_entity_poly.pdbx_seq_one_letter_code
_entity_poly.pdbx_strand_id
1 'polypeptide(L)'
;MRIGGIEAGGTKMVCAIGEVQTDKGQPGENQVTITERVTIPTEKPKITLPRMAAFFEGKGISSLGIGCFGPVDLHRASPTYGYITSTPKLEWQNVDMVGTFTRALGVPVGFDTDVNAAVLGEVTWGAAKDCDTAIYITVGTGVGVGVYCNGALMHGLVHPEAGHLLLQRHPKDTYAGKCPYHANCLEGLASGPAVEARWGRPAKELADREDVWEMEAFYLAEAVANYVLTYSPQKIVLWGGIMHQSQLFSMVRTKVQELLGGYISNEK
;
A
#
# COMPACT_ATOMS: atom_id res chain seq x y z
N MET A 1 19.61 12.99 12.92
CA MET A 1 18.73 12.19 13.81
C MET A 1 18.49 10.85 13.16
N ARG A 2 18.60 9.74 13.90
CA ARG A 2 18.31 8.39 13.34
C ARG A 2 16.87 8.01 13.61
N ILE A 3 16.20 7.44 12.61
CA ILE A 3 14.84 6.94 12.70
C ILE A 3 14.77 5.52 12.17
N GLY A 4 13.88 4.72 12.73
CA GLY A 4 13.56 3.38 12.25
C GLY A 4 12.31 3.37 11.37
N GLY A 5 12.28 2.50 10.38
CA GLY A 5 11.11 2.23 9.55
C GLY A 5 10.87 0.73 9.39
N ILE A 6 9.61 0.32 9.46
CA ILE A 6 9.17 -1.05 9.18
C ILE A 6 8.07 -1.01 8.12
N GLU A 7 8.27 -1.75 7.03
CA GLU A 7 7.22 -2.18 6.11
C GLU A 7 6.89 -3.64 6.45
N ALA A 8 5.81 -3.84 7.19
CA ALA A 8 5.35 -5.15 7.59
C ALA A 8 4.41 -5.71 6.52
N GLY A 9 4.95 -6.52 5.62
CA GLY A 9 4.20 -7.16 4.54
C GLY A 9 3.78 -8.60 4.85
N GLY A 10 2.77 -9.08 4.15
CA GLY A 10 2.27 -10.44 4.34
C GLY A 10 3.25 -11.56 3.96
N THR A 11 4.30 -11.28 3.20
CA THR A 11 5.29 -12.28 2.74
C THR A 11 6.68 -11.99 3.31
N LYS A 12 7.01 -10.73 3.47
CA LYS A 12 8.29 -10.24 3.99
C LYS A 12 8.08 -9.02 4.86
N MET A 13 8.96 -8.82 5.83
CA MET A 13 9.12 -7.61 6.62
C MET A 13 10.37 -6.89 6.15
N VAL A 14 10.29 -5.61 5.88
CA VAL A 14 11.45 -4.78 5.57
C VAL A 14 11.69 -3.83 6.73
N CYS A 15 12.87 -3.91 7.35
CA CYS A 15 13.29 -3.00 8.40
C CYS A 15 14.41 -2.11 7.86
N ALA A 16 14.34 -0.83 8.14
CA ALA A 16 15.35 0.13 7.68
C ALA A 16 15.68 1.16 8.77
N ILE A 17 16.89 1.68 8.71
CA ILE A 17 17.34 2.83 9.51
C ILE A 17 17.64 3.96 8.55
N GLY A 18 17.06 5.12 8.83
CA GLY A 18 17.30 6.35 8.09
C GLY A 18 17.96 7.41 8.95
N GLU A 19 18.81 8.21 8.34
CA GLU A 19 19.36 9.43 8.92
C GLU A 19 18.63 10.64 8.33
N VAL A 20 17.97 11.40 9.20
CA VAL A 20 17.30 12.65 8.84
C VAL A 20 18.34 13.77 8.94
N GLN A 21 18.62 14.41 7.82
CA GLN A 21 19.40 15.65 7.77
C GLN A 21 18.42 16.82 7.84
N THR A 22 18.54 17.61 8.89
CA THR A 22 17.81 18.86 9.01
C THR A 22 18.72 19.97 8.47
N ASP A 23 18.45 20.46 7.28
CA ASP A 23 19.09 21.68 6.80
C ASP A 23 18.62 22.86 7.65
N LYS A 24 19.58 23.53 8.31
CA LYS A 24 19.32 24.65 9.23
C LYS A 24 18.80 25.92 8.55
N GLY A 25 18.47 25.86 7.25
CA GLY A 25 18.15 27.03 6.44
C GLY A 25 16.77 27.08 5.81
N GLN A 26 16.08 25.96 5.63
CA GLN A 26 14.71 25.92 5.06
C GLN A 26 13.83 24.95 5.84
N PRO A 27 12.74 25.43 6.50
CA PRO A 27 11.77 24.54 7.10
C PRO A 27 11.02 23.78 5.99
N GLY A 28 11.15 22.44 5.94
CA GLY A 28 10.37 21.58 5.06
C GLY A 28 11.16 20.60 4.18
N GLU A 29 12.45 20.75 3.99
CA GLU A 29 13.28 19.81 3.19
C GLU A 29 14.12 18.88 4.08
N ASN A 30 13.45 18.05 4.88
CA ASN A 30 14.15 16.96 5.56
C ASN A 30 14.49 15.87 4.54
N GLN A 31 15.75 15.73 4.21
CA GLN A 31 16.22 14.57 3.44
C GLN A 31 16.44 13.39 4.38
N VAL A 32 15.91 12.23 4.01
CA VAL A 32 16.15 10.97 4.72
C VAL A 32 17.04 10.09 3.85
N THR A 33 18.19 9.72 4.39
CA THR A 33 19.09 8.74 3.75
C THR A 33 18.97 7.41 4.47
N ILE A 34 18.59 6.35 3.76
CA ILE A 34 18.56 4.99 4.31
C ILE A 34 20.00 4.51 4.44
N THR A 35 20.43 4.24 5.66
CA THR A 35 21.80 3.81 5.99
C THR A 35 21.91 2.30 6.17
N GLU A 36 20.84 1.65 6.66
CA GLU A 36 20.79 0.21 6.87
C GLU A 36 19.42 -0.33 6.47
N ARG A 37 19.40 -1.53 5.90
CA ARG A 37 18.15 -2.21 5.51
C ARG A 37 18.32 -3.72 5.60
N VAL A 38 17.27 -4.39 6.10
CA VAL A 38 17.17 -5.85 6.10
C VAL A 38 15.79 -6.29 5.65
N THR A 39 15.73 -7.44 4.99
CA THR A 39 14.48 -8.12 4.63
C THR A 39 14.41 -9.43 5.40
N ILE A 40 13.31 -9.62 6.13
CA ILE A 40 13.04 -10.77 6.99
C ILE A 40 11.80 -11.47 6.45
N PRO A 41 11.80 -12.79 6.22
CA PRO A 41 10.59 -13.53 5.84
C PRO A 41 9.49 -13.39 6.90
N THR A 42 8.24 -13.24 6.46
CA THR A 42 7.08 -13.22 7.36
C THR A 42 6.73 -14.66 7.77
N GLU A 43 7.32 -15.10 8.87
CA GLU A 43 7.01 -16.35 9.55
C GLU A 43 5.99 -16.12 10.68
N LYS A 44 5.92 -17.03 11.68
CA LYS A 44 5.10 -16.83 12.87
C LYS A 44 5.56 -15.61 13.66
N PRO A 45 4.64 -14.83 14.30
CA PRO A 45 5.00 -13.64 15.05
C PRO A 45 6.13 -13.84 16.06
N LYS A 46 6.07 -14.97 16.80
CA LYS A 46 7.10 -15.31 17.80
C LYS A 46 8.52 -15.51 17.24
N ILE A 47 8.66 -15.68 15.93
CA ILE A 47 9.95 -15.81 15.23
C ILE A 47 10.32 -14.47 14.59
N THR A 48 9.36 -13.87 13.89
CA THR A 48 9.59 -12.67 13.08
C THR A 48 9.81 -11.41 13.93
N LEU A 49 8.96 -11.18 14.94
CA LEU A 49 9.04 -9.96 15.76
C LEU A 49 10.36 -9.81 16.53
N PRO A 50 10.90 -10.86 17.18
CA PRO A 50 12.22 -10.75 17.81
C PRO A 50 13.35 -10.45 16.84
N ARG A 51 13.33 -11.02 15.62
CA ARG A 51 14.34 -10.73 14.60
C ARG A 51 14.27 -9.26 14.13
N MET A 52 13.06 -8.71 13.99
CA MET A 52 12.86 -7.32 13.62
C MET A 52 13.34 -6.40 14.75
N ALA A 53 13.00 -6.69 16.01
CA ALA A 53 13.45 -5.90 17.16
C ALA A 53 14.98 -5.88 17.28
N ALA A 54 15.62 -7.04 17.17
CA ALA A 54 17.06 -7.19 17.22
C ALA A 54 17.80 -6.37 16.15
N PHE A 55 17.19 -6.14 14.99
CA PHE A 55 17.78 -5.27 13.96
C PHE A 55 17.94 -3.82 14.46
N PHE A 56 17.03 -3.33 15.29
CA PHE A 56 17.06 -1.95 15.78
C PHE A 56 17.82 -1.78 17.12
N GLU A 57 18.06 -2.88 17.85
CA GLU A 57 18.76 -2.83 19.14
C GLU A 57 20.14 -2.21 19.00
N GLY A 58 20.47 -1.29 19.90
CA GLY A 58 21.76 -0.59 19.93
C GLY A 58 22.01 0.37 18.78
N LYS A 59 21.07 0.59 17.86
CA LYS A 59 21.24 1.47 16.70
C LYS A 59 20.99 2.95 17.00
N GLY A 60 20.50 3.29 18.19
CA GLY A 60 20.29 4.69 18.61
C GLY A 60 19.21 5.42 17.81
N ILE A 61 18.16 4.70 17.36
CA ILE A 61 16.99 5.34 16.73
C ILE A 61 16.21 6.15 17.78
N SER A 62 15.66 7.27 17.38
CA SER A 62 14.87 8.16 18.24
C SER A 62 13.36 7.94 18.10
N SER A 63 12.92 7.27 17.03
CA SER A 63 11.52 6.92 16.77
C SER A 63 11.44 5.77 15.75
N LEU A 64 10.31 5.10 15.71
CA LEU A 64 10.02 4.02 14.76
C LEU A 64 8.70 4.28 14.06
N GLY A 65 8.66 4.21 12.73
CA GLY A 65 7.45 4.18 11.92
C GLY A 65 7.15 2.77 11.45
N ILE A 66 5.90 2.32 11.54
CA ILE A 66 5.47 1.00 11.08
C ILE A 66 4.31 1.16 10.10
N GLY A 67 4.50 0.78 8.84
CA GLY A 67 3.44 0.51 7.87
C GLY A 67 3.16 -0.99 7.85
N CYS A 68 1.93 -1.40 8.17
CA CYS A 68 1.59 -2.79 8.42
C CYS A 68 0.46 -3.28 7.53
N PHE A 69 0.58 -4.51 7.02
CA PHE A 69 -0.56 -5.18 6.39
C PHE A 69 -1.73 -5.29 7.38
N GLY A 70 -2.92 -5.22 6.85
CA GLY A 70 -4.14 -5.14 7.63
C GLY A 70 -5.03 -6.38 7.63
N PRO A 71 -6.25 -6.19 8.15
CA PRO A 71 -6.73 -5.00 8.86
C PRO A 71 -6.02 -4.73 10.18
N VAL A 72 -5.88 -3.44 10.53
CA VAL A 72 -5.21 -2.99 11.77
C VAL A 72 -6.11 -2.05 12.57
N ASP A 73 -5.92 -2.00 13.89
CA ASP A 73 -6.61 -1.03 14.74
C ASP A 73 -5.79 0.26 14.87
N LEU A 74 -6.30 1.32 14.25
CA LEU A 74 -5.71 2.66 14.26
C LEU A 74 -6.38 3.63 15.24
N HIS A 75 -7.38 3.16 15.98
CA HIS A 75 -8.13 3.98 16.92
C HIS A 75 -7.33 4.19 18.20
N ARG A 76 -6.75 5.37 18.39
CA ARG A 76 -5.86 5.65 19.54
C ARG A 76 -6.49 5.46 20.92
N ALA A 77 -7.81 5.57 21.01
CA ALA A 77 -8.56 5.32 22.24
C ALA A 77 -8.93 3.83 22.44
N SER A 78 -8.68 2.98 21.47
CA SER A 78 -8.94 1.56 21.56
C SER A 78 -7.92 0.84 22.46
N PRO A 79 -8.34 -0.13 23.28
CA PRO A 79 -7.39 -0.96 24.03
C PRO A 79 -6.50 -1.83 23.14
N THR A 80 -6.87 -2.00 21.87
CA THR A 80 -6.13 -2.76 20.87
C THR A 80 -5.47 -1.86 19.81
N TYR A 81 -5.29 -0.57 20.11
CA TYR A 81 -4.54 0.31 19.22
C TYR A 81 -3.16 -0.28 18.86
N GLY A 82 -2.86 -0.33 17.58
CA GLY A 82 -1.60 -0.88 17.11
C GLY A 82 -1.57 -2.40 16.92
N TYR A 83 -2.72 -3.06 17.00
CA TYR A 83 -2.85 -4.50 16.73
C TYR A 83 -3.20 -4.76 15.27
N ILE A 84 -2.69 -5.86 14.75
CA ILE A 84 -3.26 -6.52 13.57
C ILE A 84 -4.52 -7.22 14.03
N THR A 85 -5.65 -7.00 13.35
CA THR A 85 -6.96 -7.52 13.77
C THR A 85 -7.35 -8.80 13.02
N SER A 86 -8.39 -8.76 12.20
CA SER A 86 -8.98 -9.91 11.50
C SER A 86 -8.28 -10.22 10.16
N THR A 87 -6.96 -10.36 10.17
CA THR A 87 -6.20 -10.70 8.97
C THR A 87 -6.46 -12.15 8.51
N PRO A 88 -6.40 -12.45 7.20
CA PRO A 88 -6.43 -13.82 6.71
C PRO A 88 -5.19 -14.65 7.12
N LYS A 89 -4.14 -14.03 7.63
CA LYS A 89 -2.99 -14.71 8.25
C LYS A 89 -3.29 -15.04 9.71
N LEU A 90 -3.92 -16.16 9.96
CA LEU A 90 -4.48 -16.54 11.28
C LEU A 90 -3.49 -16.41 12.44
N GLU A 91 -2.21 -16.73 12.25
CA GLU A 91 -1.18 -16.62 13.29
C GLU A 91 -0.82 -15.16 13.64
N TRP A 92 -1.19 -14.20 12.78
CA TRP A 92 -0.98 -12.77 12.97
C TRP A 92 -2.21 -12.04 13.52
N GLN A 93 -3.33 -12.74 13.70
CA GLN A 93 -4.51 -12.13 14.31
C GLN A 93 -4.23 -11.74 15.77
N ASN A 94 -4.70 -10.57 16.15
CA ASN A 94 -4.56 -9.98 17.47
C ASN A 94 -3.10 -9.81 17.94
N VAL A 95 -2.17 -9.60 17.02
CA VAL A 95 -0.77 -9.34 17.33
C VAL A 95 -0.57 -7.86 17.64
N ASP A 96 -0.07 -7.56 18.84
CA ASP A 96 0.29 -6.23 19.31
C ASP A 96 1.62 -5.77 18.66
N MET A 97 1.53 -5.03 17.57
CA MET A 97 2.70 -4.49 16.88
C MET A 97 3.29 -3.31 17.65
N VAL A 98 2.48 -2.31 17.98
CA VAL A 98 2.95 -1.09 18.64
C VAL A 98 3.54 -1.39 20.01
N GLY A 99 2.83 -2.11 20.87
CA GLY A 99 3.32 -2.42 22.21
C GLY A 99 4.58 -3.30 22.20
N THR A 100 4.69 -4.22 21.23
CA THR A 100 5.88 -5.06 21.08
C THR A 100 7.14 -4.21 20.84
N PHE A 101 7.11 -3.31 19.87
CA PHE A 101 8.27 -2.47 19.55
C PHE A 101 8.49 -1.36 20.56
N THR A 102 7.44 -0.80 21.16
CA THR A 102 7.57 0.18 22.24
C THR A 102 8.31 -0.42 23.44
N ARG A 103 7.93 -1.64 23.85
CA ARG A 103 8.61 -2.35 24.97
C ARG A 103 10.04 -2.75 24.63
N ALA A 104 10.29 -3.20 23.40
CA ALA A 104 11.61 -3.66 22.98
C ALA A 104 12.63 -2.53 22.82
N LEU A 105 12.20 -1.38 22.30
CA LEU A 105 13.11 -0.32 21.85
C LEU A 105 13.05 0.94 22.73
N GLY A 106 12.01 1.13 23.51
CA GLY A 106 11.84 2.30 24.39
C GLY A 106 11.69 3.64 23.64
N VAL A 107 11.26 3.61 22.38
CA VAL A 107 11.08 4.81 21.55
C VAL A 107 9.62 4.99 21.15
N PRO A 108 9.21 6.22 20.78
CA PRO A 108 7.89 6.46 20.20
C PRO A 108 7.70 5.66 18.91
N VAL A 109 6.50 5.06 18.75
CA VAL A 109 6.12 4.27 17.58
C VAL A 109 4.95 4.94 16.87
N GLY A 110 5.13 5.30 15.59
CA GLY A 110 4.06 5.66 14.66
C GLY A 110 3.56 4.39 13.95
N PHE A 111 2.24 4.28 13.74
CA PHE A 111 1.64 3.07 13.17
C PHE A 111 0.52 3.41 12.22
N ASP A 112 0.52 2.80 11.03
CA ASP A 112 -0.53 2.89 10.04
C ASP A 112 -0.50 1.64 9.13
N THR A 113 -1.39 1.58 8.13
CA THR A 113 -1.32 0.55 7.09
C THR A 113 -0.06 0.73 6.23
N ASP A 114 0.38 -0.34 5.60
CA ASP A 114 1.51 -0.34 4.65
C ASP A 114 1.26 0.62 3.47
N VAL A 115 0.03 0.66 2.94
CA VAL A 115 -0.35 1.55 1.83
C VAL A 115 -0.50 3.01 2.26
N ASN A 116 -0.94 3.29 3.50
CA ASN A 116 -0.96 4.63 4.04
C ASN A 116 0.47 5.14 4.30
N ALA A 117 1.35 4.29 4.81
CA ALA A 117 2.77 4.62 4.93
C ALA A 117 3.41 4.89 3.56
N ALA A 118 3.02 4.14 2.52
CA ALA A 118 3.50 4.35 1.16
C ALA A 118 3.01 5.68 0.58
N VAL A 119 1.71 6.02 0.66
CA VAL A 119 1.23 7.31 0.17
C VAL A 119 1.84 8.47 0.94
N LEU A 120 2.07 8.34 2.25
CA LEU A 120 2.77 9.33 3.05
C LEU A 120 4.22 9.55 2.56
N GLY A 121 4.90 8.48 2.20
CA GLY A 121 6.22 8.55 1.57
C GLY A 121 6.19 9.29 0.23
N GLU A 122 5.20 9.01 -0.61
CA GLU A 122 5.03 9.64 -1.92
C GLU A 122 4.73 11.15 -1.83
N VAL A 123 3.91 11.59 -0.88
CA VAL A 123 3.63 13.02 -0.70
C VAL A 123 4.77 13.74 0.02
N THR A 124 5.61 13.02 0.75
CA THR A 124 6.73 13.65 1.48
C THR A 124 7.97 13.75 0.60
N TRP A 125 8.31 12.72 -0.17
CA TRP A 125 9.58 12.62 -0.90
C TRP A 125 9.44 12.09 -2.33
N GLY A 126 8.26 11.60 -2.72
CA GLY A 126 8.05 10.87 -3.96
C GLY A 126 7.33 11.65 -5.05
N ALA A 127 6.61 10.89 -5.89
CA ALA A 127 5.92 11.39 -7.08
C ALA A 127 4.72 12.30 -6.76
N ALA A 128 4.21 12.27 -5.54
CA ALA A 128 3.08 13.09 -5.08
C ALA A 128 3.51 14.23 -4.14
N LYS A 129 4.81 14.59 -4.14
CA LYS A 129 5.31 15.75 -3.40
C LYS A 129 4.50 16.99 -3.79
N ASP A 130 4.18 17.82 -2.80
CA ASP A 130 3.38 19.03 -2.94
C ASP A 130 1.89 18.81 -3.31
N CYS A 131 1.39 17.58 -3.22
CA CYS A 131 -0.04 17.28 -3.37
C CYS A 131 -0.73 17.26 -2.00
N ASP A 132 -1.89 17.94 -1.92
CA ASP A 132 -2.76 17.88 -0.75
C ASP A 132 -3.68 16.65 -0.77
N THR A 133 -3.91 16.09 -1.96
CA THR A 133 -4.71 14.87 -2.15
C THR A 133 -4.02 13.95 -3.15
N ALA A 134 -3.62 12.78 -2.68
CA ALA A 134 -2.95 11.75 -3.47
C ALA A 134 -3.42 10.35 -3.09
N ILE A 135 -3.35 9.43 -4.03
CA ILE A 135 -3.69 8.01 -3.82
C ILE A 135 -2.51 7.15 -4.26
N TYR A 136 -2.16 6.18 -3.43
CA TYR A 136 -1.21 5.13 -3.75
C TYR A 136 -1.95 3.80 -3.88
N ILE A 137 -1.71 3.10 -4.99
CA ILE A 137 -2.33 1.81 -5.28
C ILE A 137 -1.21 0.81 -5.52
N THR A 138 -1.13 -0.23 -4.70
CA THR A 138 -0.23 -1.36 -4.98
C THR A 138 -1.02 -2.52 -5.57
N VAL A 139 -0.51 -3.07 -6.69
CA VAL A 139 -1.11 -4.23 -7.38
C VAL A 139 -0.07 -5.35 -7.42
N GLY A 140 -0.20 -6.29 -6.48
CA GLY A 140 0.77 -7.36 -6.25
C GLY A 140 0.09 -8.67 -5.88
N THR A 141 0.48 -9.28 -4.75
CA THR A 141 -0.20 -10.46 -4.18
C THR A 141 -1.64 -10.14 -3.78
N GLY A 142 -1.89 -8.92 -3.36
CA GLY A 142 -3.21 -8.33 -3.18
C GLY A 142 -3.27 -6.98 -3.88
N VAL A 143 -4.34 -6.22 -3.63
CA VAL A 143 -4.48 -4.82 -4.03
C VAL A 143 -4.75 -3.98 -2.80
N GLY A 144 -3.81 -3.09 -2.48
CA GLY A 144 -3.96 -2.14 -1.38
C GLY A 144 -4.05 -0.71 -1.90
N VAL A 145 -4.79 0.14 -1.18
CA VAL A 145 -4.98 1.54 -1.56
C VAL A 145 -4.80 2.44 -0.34
N GLY A 146 -3.79 3.29 -0.38
CA GLY A 146 -3.55 4.34 0.60
C GLY A 146 -4.09 5.68 0.09
N VAL A 147 -4.81 6.40 0.94
CA VAL A 147 -5.44 7.68 0.59
C VAL A 147 -4.93 8.78 1.50
N TYR A 148 -4.32 9.79 0.88
CA TYR A 148 -3.96 11.07 1.50
C TYR A 148 -4.91 12.13 0.96
N CYS A 149 -5.66 12.78 1.83
CA CYS A 149 -6.70 13.71 1.44
C CYS A 149 -6.70 14.95 2.34
N ASN A 150 -6.69 16.14 1.73
CA ASN A 150 -6.62 17.40 2.44
C ASN A 150 -5.48 17.51 3.46
N GLY A 151 -4.29 17.05 3.09
CA GLY A 151 -3.13 17.15 3.94
C GLY A 151 -3.02 16.10 5.05
N ALA A 152 -3.85 15.03 5.03
CA ALA A 152 -3.86 13.99 6.05
C ALA A 152 -4.13 12.59 5.47
N LEU A 153 -3.62 11.56 6.14
CA LEU A 153 -4.00 10.17 5.87
C LEU A 153 -5.47 9.96 6.20
N MET A 154 -6.18 9.25 5.33
CA MET A 154 -7.60 8.98 5.54
C MET A 154 -7.79 7.81 6.51
N HIS A 155 -8.52 8.10 7.58
CA HIS A 155 -9.02 7.11 8.54
C HIS A 155 -10.53 7.32 8.73
N GLY A 156 -11.22 6.32 9.26
CA GLY A 156 -12.67 6.38 9.51
C GLY A 156 -13.08 5.39 10.58
N LEU A 157 -14.12 4.61 10.33
CA LEU A 157 -14.52 3.52 11.20
C LEU A 157 -13.36 2.54 11.43
N VAL A 158 -12.67 2.23 10.34
CA VAL A 158 -11.34 1.62 10.26
C VAL A 158 -10.53 2.43 9.25
N HIS A 159 -9.54 1.87 8.60
CA HIS A 159 -8.90 2.47 7.42
C HIS A 159 -9.65 2.06 6.14
N PRO A 160 -9.54 2.81 5.03
CA PRO A 160 -10.10 2.43 3.75
C PRO A 160 -9.54 1.08 3.27
N GLU A 161 -10.44 0.17 2.91
CA GLU A 161 -10.13 -1.10 2.24
C GLU A 161 -10.51 -0.98 0.74
N ALA A 162 -10.03 0.09 0.11
CA ALA A 162 -10.43 0.46 -1.24
C ALA A 162 -9.92 -0.50 -2.33
N GLY A 163 -8.94 -1.37 -2.03
CA GLY A 163 -8.59 -2.52 -2.87
C GLY A 163 -9.75 -3.53 -3.07
N HIS A 164 -10.77 -3.46 -2.19
CA HIS A 164 -11.99 -4.24 -2.32
C HIS A 164 -13.16 -3.47 -2.94
N LEU A 165 -12.90 -2.35 -3.63
CA LEU A 165 -13.91 -1.65 -4.44
C LEU A 165 -14.57 -2.62 -5.41
N LEU A 166 -15.92 -2.68 -5.41
CA LEU A 166 -16.68 -3.54 -6.31
C LEU A 166 -16.72 -2.93 -7.71
N LEU A 167 -16.40 -3.73 -8.72
CA LEU A 167 -16.29 -3.31 -10.11
C LEU A 167 -17.32 -4.02 -10.99
N GLN A 168 -17.58 -3.45 -12.16
CA GLN A 168 -18.29 -4.15 -13.21
C GLN A 168 -17.38 -5.20 -13.84
N ARG A 169 -17.94 -6.37 -14.14
CA ARG A 169 -17.17 -7.38 -14.86
C ARG A 169 -17.01 -7.01 -16.31
N HIS A 170 -15.80 -7.20 -16.81
CA HIS A 170 -15.57 -7.11 -18.24
C HIS A 170 -16.48 -8.12 -18.99
N PRO A 171 -17.18 -7.73 -20.09
CA PRO A 171 -18.15 -8.61 -20.77
C PRO A 171 -17.61 -9.96 -21.23
N LYS A 172 -16.30 -10.03 -21.49
CA LYS A 172 -15.62 -11.27 -21.91
C LYS A 172 -14.99 -12.04 -20.74
N ASP A 173 -15.07 -11.54 -19.49
CA ASP A 173 -14.45 -12.20 -18.35
C ASP A 173 -15.41 -13.17 -17.65
N THR A 174 -15.11 -14.44 -17.76
CA THR A 174 -15.85 -15.54 -17.11
C THR A 174 -15.20 -15.99 -15.80
N TYR A 175 -14.07 -15.42 -15.42
CA TYR A 175 -13.35 -15.77 -14.19
C TYR A 175 -14.15 -15.38 -12.94
N ALA A 176 -14.28 -16.32 -11.98
CA ALA A 176 -15.13 -16.12 -10.79
C ALA A 176 -14.63 -15.03 -9.81
N GLY A 177 -13.34 -14.69 -9.88
CA GLY A 177 -12.67 -13.81 -8.91
C GLY A 177 -11.90 -14.61 -7.86
N LYS A 178 -10.85 -13.99 -7.30
CA LYS A 178 -9.95 -14.63 -6.32
C LYS A 178 -10.27 -14.26 -4.86
N CYS A 179 -10.94 -13.14 -4.63
CA CYS A 179 -11.24 -12.67 -3.29
C CYS A 179 -12.23 -13.63 -2.58
N PRO A 180 -11.94 -14.05 -1.34
CA PRO A 180 -12.84 -14.95 -0.61
C PRO A 180 -14.14 -14.27 -0.13
N TYR A 181 -14.19 -12.94 -0.15
CA TYR A 181 -15.33 -12.16 0.35
C TYR A 181 -16.20 -11.58 -0.76
N HIS A 182 -15.60 -11.21 -1.91
CA HIS A 182 -16.28 -10.48 -2.98
C HIS A 182 -15.97 -11.12 -4.34
N ALA A 183 -17.02 -11.45 -5.09
CA ALA A 183 -16.87 -12.05 -6.41
C ALA A 183 -16.26 -11.10 -7.45
N ASN A 184 -16.38 -9.77 -7.25
CA ASN A 184 -16.05 -8.77 -8.26
C ASN A 184 -15.35 -7.53 -7.70
N CYS A 185 -14.58 -7.65 -6.61
CA CYS A 185 -13.76 -6.53 -6.16
C CYS A 185 -12.46 -6.42 -6.96
N LEU A 186 -11.84 -5.23 -6.92
CA LEU A 186 -10.60 -4.94 -7.63
C LEU A 186 -9.51 -5.98 -7.33
N GLU A 187 -9.25 -6.29 -6.06
CA GLU A 187 -8.26 -7.32 -5.68
C GLU A 187 -8.61 -8.68 -6.29
N GLY A 188 -9.87 -9.09 -6.19
CA GLY A 188 -10.35 -10.37 -6.70
C GLY A 188 -10.23 -10.53 -8.22
N LEU A 189 -10.19 -9.42 -8.94
CA LEU A 189 -10.15 -9.40 -10.41
C LEU A 189 -8.77 -9.04 -10.98
N ALA A 190 -7.98 -8.19 -10.29
CA ALA A 190 -6.77 -7.58 -10.83
C ALA A 190 -5.49 -7.89 -10.03
N SER A 191 -5.53 -8.64 -8.93
CA SER A 191 -4.30 -9.04 -8.23
C SER A 191 -3.47 -10.05 -9.04
N GLY A 192 -2.17 -10.15 -8.76
CA GLY A 192 -1.29 -11.14 -9.39
C GLY A 192 -1.84 -12.57 -9.34
N PRO A 193 -2.31 -13.08 -8.18
CA PRO A 193 -3.00 -14.36 -8.10
C PRO A 193 -4.29 -14.45 -8.92
N ALA A 194 -5.01 -13.33 -9.13
CA ALA A 194 -6.19 -13.31 -9.99
C ALA A 194 -5.79 -13.44 -11.47
N VAL A 195 -4.77 -12.73 -11.91
CA VAL A 195 -4.19 -12.87 -13.26
C VAL A 195 -3.74 -14.31 -13.50
N GLU A 196 -2.95 -14.87 -12.57
CA GLU A 196 -2.46 -16.25 -12.70
C GLU A 196 -3.61 -17.27 -12.77
N ALA A 197 -4.60 -17.15 -11.91
CA ALA A 197 -5.75 -18.08 -11.89
C ALA A 197 -6.64 -17.95 -13.11
N ARG A 198 -6.81 -16.73 -13.67
CA ARG A 198 -7.58 -16.50 -14.88
C ARG A 198 -6.90 -17.05 -16.14
N TRP A 199 -5.58 -16.89 -16.24
CA TRP A 199 -4.82 -17.18 -17.46
C TRP A 199 -3.97 -18.44 -17.37
N GLY A 200 -3.91 -19.09 -16.20
CA GLY A 200 -3.15 -20.33 -15.96
C GLY A 200 -1.64 -20.17 -15.92
N ARG A 201 -1.12 -18.91 -15.90
CA ARG A 201 0.30 -18.58 -15.88
C ARG A 201 0.55 -17.32 -15.05
N PRO A 202 1.70 -17.24 -14.37
CA PRO A 202 2.11 -16.02 -13.67
C PRO A 202 2.22 -14.81 -14.60
N ALA A 203 1.87 -13.64 -14.12
CA ALA A 203 1.88 -12.38 -14.86
C ALA A 203 3.19 -12.11 -15.63
N LYS A 204 4.34 -12.45 -15.03
CA LYS A 204 5.68 -12.30 -15.66
C LYS A 204 5.86 -13.12 -16.96
N GLU A 205 5.09 -14.19 -17.13
CA GLU A 205 5.14 -15.08 -18.32
C GLU A 205 4.12 -14.66 -19.40
N LEU A 206 3.35 -13.62 -19.14
CA LEU A 206 2.27 -13.13 -20.00
C LEU A 206 2.61 -11.76 -20.61
N ALA A 207 3.86 -11.31 -20.54
CA ALA A 207 4.26 -9.97 -20.96
C ALA A 207 3.82 -9.60 -22.39
N ASP A 208 3.89 -10.56 -23.32
CA ASP A 208 3.55 -10.38 -24.73
C ASP A 208 2.05 -10.65 -25.06
N ARG A 209 1.22 -10.90 -24.05
CA ARG A 209 -0.21 -11.18 -24.21
C ARG A 209 -1.04 -9.90 -24.04
N GLU A 210 -1.33 -9.23 -25.14
CA GLU A 210 -2.09 -7.97 -25.17
C GLU A 210 -3.49 -8.13 -24.55
N ASP A 211 -4.19 -9.21 -24.84
CA ASP A 211 -5.52 -9.52 -24.31
C ASP A 211 -5.57 -9.63 -22.77
N VAL A 212 -4.48 -10.08 -22.16
CA VAL A 212 -4.32 -10.12 -20.69
C VAL A 212 -4.28 -8.69 -20.13
N TRP A 213 -3.45 -7.85 -20.74
CA TRP A 213 -3.21 -6.49 -20.24
C TRP A 213 -4.33 -5.52 -20.61
N GLU A 214 -5.06 -5.77 -21.69
CA GLU A 214 -6.32 -5.06 -21.97
C GLU A 214 -7.37 -5.30 -20.89
N MET A 215 -7.53 -6.54 -20.44
CA MET A 215 -8.46 -6.88 -19.36
C MET A 215 -8.00 -6.32 -18.01
N GLU A 216 -6.73 -6.40 -17.72
CA GLU A 216 -6.14 -5.82 -16.51
C GLU A 216 -6.32 -4.29 -16.48
N ALA A 217 -6.02 -3.62 -17.60
CA ALA A 217 -6.20 -2.19 -17.75
C ALA A 217 -7.67 -1.77 -17.63
N PHE A 218 -8.62 -2.60 -18.05
CA PHE A 218 -10.04 -2.35 -17.86
C PHE A 218 -10.40 -2.24 -16.37
N TYR A 219 -10.00 -3.22 -15.56
CA TYR A 219 -10.30 -3.21 -14.12
C TYR A 219 -9.57 -2.11 -13.36
N LEU A 220 -8.29 -1.89 -13.66
CA LEU A 220 -7.53 -0.82 -13.05
C LEU A 220 -8.10 0.56 -13.41
N ALA A 221 -8.50 0.76 -14.66
CA ALA A 221 -9.08 2.03 -15.11
C ALA A 221 -10.44 2.31 -14.46
N GLU A 222 -11.30 1.30 -14.32
CA GLU A 222 -12.58 1.44 -13.64
C GLU A 222 -12.37 1.87 -12.17
N ALA A 223 -11.44 1.23 -11.45
CA ALA A 223 -11.10 1.60 -10.09
C ALA A 223 -10.53 3.03 -10.01
N VAL A 224 -9.58 3.37 -10.87
CA VAL A 224 -8.96 4.69 -10.92
C VAL A 224 -10.00 5.77 -11.23
N ALA A 225 -10.91 5.55 -12.18
CA ALA A 225 -12.00 6.49 -12.48
C ALA A 225 -12.91 6.72 -11.26
N ASN A 226 -13.26 5.66 -10.55
CA ASN A 226 -14.04 5.77 -9.31
C ASN A 226 -13.30 6.57 -8.23
N TYR A 227 -11.99 6.38 -8.07
CA TYR A 227 -11.19 7.17 -7.12
C TYR A 227 -11.09 8.64 -7.54
N VAL A 228 -10.93 8.91 -8.83
CA VAL A 228 -10.95 10.29 -9.37
C VAL A 228 -12.27 10.97 -9.05
N LEU A 229 -13.39 10.31 -9.29
CA LEU A 229 -14.74 10.86 -9.05
C LEU A 229 -15.05 11.02 -7.55
N THR A 230 -14.43 10.22 -6.68
CA THR A 230 -14.71 10.20 -5.24
C THR A 230 -13.81 11.15 -4.46
N TYR A 231 -12.50 11.13 -4.74
CA TYR A 231 -11.49 11.84 -3.95
C TYR A 231 -10.89 13.05 -4.66
N SER A 232 -11.10 13.18 -5.98
CA SER A 232 -10.51 14.23 -6.79
C SER A 232 -8.99 14.41 -6.58
N PRO A 233 -8.19 13.33 -6.65
CA PRO A 233 -6.77 13.41 -6.31
C PRO A 233 -5.98 14.17 -7.37
N GLN A 234 -4.97 14.94 -6.93
CA GLN A 234 -4.00 15.60 -7.80
C GLN A 234 -3.01 14.58 -8.42
N LYS A 235 -2.80 13.46 -7.73
CA LYS A 235 -1.89 12.41 -8.17
C LYS A 235 -2.38 11.02 -7.74
N ILE A 236 -2.26 10.05 -8.66
CA ILE A 236 -2.41 8.63 -8.35
C ILE A 236 -1.11 7.93 -8.70
N VAL A 237 -0.53 7.22 -7.74
CA VAL A 237 0.69 6.41 -7.90
C VAL A 237 0.28 4.94 -7.98
N LEU A 238 0.62 4.29 -9.09
CA LEU A 238 0.42 2.86 -9.29
C LEU A 238 1.76 2.13 -9.11
N TRP A 239 1.78 1.10 -8.27
CA TRP A 239 2.97 0.31 -7.95
C TRP A 239 2.64 -1.19 -7.81
N GLY A 240 3.66 -2.01 -7.57
CA GLY A 240 3.51 -3.44 -7.31
C GLY A 240 3.92 -4.32 -8.48
N GLY A 241 3.89 -5.63 -8.26
CA GLY A 241 4.42 -6.61 -9.22
C GLY A 241 3.74 -6.59 -10.59
N ILE A 242 2.44 -6.35 -10.64
CA ILE A 242 1.68 -6.22 -11.89
C ILE A 242 2.13 -5.00 -12.67
N MET A 243 2.46 -3.91 -11.99
CA MET A 243 2.87 -2.65 -12.63
C MET A 243 4.27 -2.68 -13.24
N HIS A 244 5.02 -3.78 -13.13
CA HIS A 244 6.22 -4.01 -13.95
C HIS A 244 5.89 -4.13 -15.45
N GLN A 245 4.63 -4.35 -15.79
CA GLN A 245 4.13 -4.27 -17.17
C GLN A 245 3.90 -2.81 -17.54
N SER A 246 4.93 -2.16 -18.05
CA SER A 246 4.95 -0.70 -18.29
C SER A 246 3.88 -0.21 -19.25
N GLN A 247 3.40 -1.05 -20.17
CA GLN A 247 2.29 -0.75 -21.09
C GLN A 247 0.98 -0.44 -20.35
N LEU A 248 0.77 -1.00 -19.15
CA LEU A 248 -0.44 -0.74 -18.36
C LEU A 248 -0.64 0.74 -18.05
N PHE A 249 0.43 1.52 -17.84
CA PHE A 249 0.29 2.93 -17.51
C PHE A 249 -0.40 3.74 -18.62
N SER A 250 -0.06 3.50 -19.88
CA SER A 250 -0.70 4.16 -21.01
C SER A 250 -2.13 3.64 -21.22
N MET A 251 -2.32 2.33 -21.15
CA MET A 251 -3.63 1.69 -21.33
C MET A 251 -4.64 2.16 -20.27
N VAL A 252 -4.22 2.20 -19.00
CA VAL A 252 -5.07 2.68 -17.89
C VAL A 252 -5.42 4.16 -18.09
N ARG A 253 -4.45 5.03 -18.41
CA ARG A 253 -4.71 6.45 -18.65
C ARG A 253 -5.74 6.67 -19.76
N THR A 254 -5.60 6.00 -20.90
CA THR A 254 -6.54 6.11 -22.00
C THR A 254 -7.95 5.69 -21.57
N LYS A 255 -8.07 4.52 -20.94
CA LYS A 255 -9.38 4.03 -20.48
C LYS A 255 -10.02 4.89 -19.39
N VAL A 256 -9.23 5.47 -18.48
CA VAL A 256 -9.74 6.43 -17.49
C VAL A 256 -10.33 7.66 -18.16
N GLN A 257 -9.65 8.22 -19.17
CA GLN A 257 -10.16 9.36 -19.93
C GLN A 257 -11.47 9.04 -20.65
N GLU A 258 -11.57 7.84 -21.25
CA GLU A 258 -12.81 7.35 -21.86
C GLU A 258 -13.94 7.23 -20.83
N LEU A 259 -13.67 6.66 -19.65
CA LEU A 259 -14.66 6.49 -18.58
C LEU A 259 -15.13 7.81 -17.99
N LEU A 260 -14.24 8.80 -17.85
CA LEU A 260 -14.59 10.13 -17.35
C LEU A 260 -15.36 10.95 -18.39
N GLY A 261 -15.30 10.60 -19.69
CA GLY A 261 -16.10 11.18 -20.75
C GLY A 261 -15.97 12.70 -20.89
N GLY A 262 -14.86 13.29 -20.45
CA GLY A 262 -14.66 14.73 -20.44
C GLY A 262 -15.39 15.48 -19.30
N TYR A 263 -16.07 14.77 -18.39
CA TYR A 263 -16.78 15.39 -17.26
C TYR A 263 -15.82 16.08 -16.29
N ILE A 264 -14.66 15.49 -16.07
CA ILE A 264 -13.55 16.11 -15.35
C ILE A 264 -12.40 16.29 -16.35
N SER A 265 -12.03 17.52 -16.61
CA SER A 265 -10.83 17.86 -17.38
C SER A 265 -9.91 18.69 -16.51
N ASN A 266 -8.63 18.33 -16.48
CA ASN A 266 -7.58 19.15 -15.91
C ASN A 266 -6.58 19.48 -17.02
N GLU A 267 -6.52 20.75 -17.41
CA GLU A 267 -5.61 21.25 -18.44
C GLU A 267 -4.19 21.54 -17.92
N LYS A 268 -3.87 21.08 -16.69
CA LYS A 268 -2.57 21.32 -16.04
C LYS A 268 -1.70 20.07 -16.03
#